data_64e4ee3470f1f55a1570a8ef4156ab8a
#
_entry.id   64e4ee3470f1f55a1570a8ef4156ab8a
#
_cell.length_a   1.000
_cell.length_b   1.000
_cell.length_c   1.000
_cell.angle_alpha   90.00
_cell.angle_beta   90.00
_cell.angle_gamma   90.00
#
_symmetry.space_group_name_H-M   'P 1'
#
loop_
_entity.id
_entity.type
_entity.pdbx_description
1 polymer ?
#
loop_
_entity_poly.entity_id
_entity_poly.type
_entity_poly.pdbx_seq_one_letter_code
_entity_poly.pdbx_strand_id
1 'polypeptide(L)'
;MNNDLELVAEQFRKLPGIGVKTARRLAYFILERPQSDVNAFIQTIRNARSKVCYCSACHNLSTSDPCEICNDDRRDHSLICVVEQPQDVQALEQSHEYHGLYHVLHGALSPLDGIGPDQLKIKELLNRISNHQVQEIILATDPDTEGEATAYYISHLIKPQGIKVTRIARGLPAGGDIGYADSMTLAGAVENRKEM
;
A
#
# COMPACT_ATOMS: atom_id res chain seq x y z
N MET A 1 39.41 -1.87 11.80
CA MET A 1 38.22 -2.11 10.97
C MET A 1 37.96 -0.81 10.23
N ASN A 2 37.69 -0.85 8.94
CA ASN A 2 37.51 0.38 8.14
C ASN A 2 36.21 1.06 8.56
N ASN A 3 36.30 2.23 9.20
CA ASN A 3 35.16 2.96 9.75
C ASN A 3 34.13 3.32 8.65
N ASP A 4 34.61 3.63 7.46
CA ASP A 4 33.75 4.03 6.33
C ASP A 4 32.89 2.87 5.80
N LEU A 5 33.41 1.65 5.81
CA LEU A 5 32.65 0.46 5.45
C LEU A 5 31.46 0.23 6.41
N GLU A 6 31.70 0.37 7.71
CA GLU A 6 30.63 0.20 8.70
C GLU A 6 29.59 1.33 8.59
N LEU A 7 30.00 2.56 8.30
CA LEU A 7 29.07 3.67 8.07
C LEU A 7 28.15 3.40 6.88
N VAL A 8 28.68 2.87 5.79
CA VAL A 8 27.86 2.47 4.61
C VAL A 8 26.95 1.30 4.97
N ALA A 9 27.45 0.28 5.67
CA ALA A 9 26.66 -0.85 6.11
C ALA A 9 25.50 -0.43 7.03
N GLU A 10 25.71 0.53 7.91
CA GLU A 10 24.66 1.08 8.77
C GLU A 10 23.53 1.76 7.96
N GLN A 11 23.82 2.41 6.83
CA GLN A 11 22.77 2.97 5.98
C GLN A 11 21.93 1.85 5.34
N PHE A 12 22.56 0.76 4.88
CA PHE A 12 21.83 -0.40 4.34
C PHE A 12 20.98 -1.11 5.39
N ARG A 13 21.41 -1.12 6.67
CA ARG A 13 20.61 -1.70 7.76
C ARG A 13 19.29 -0.99 8.03
N LYS A 14 19.17 0.28 7.61
CA LYS A 14 17.91 1.03 7.73
C LYS A 14 16.84 0.57 6.73
N LEU A 15 17.23 -0.23 5.72
CA LEU A 15 16.29 -0.77 4.75
C LEU A 15 15.56 -1.99 5.35
N PRO A 16 14.22 -2.10 5.16
CA PRO A 16 13.45 -3.23 5.68
C PRO A 16 13.98 -4.55 5.12
N GLY A 17 14.04 -5.58 5.97
CA GLY A 17 14.54 -6.90 5.59
C GLY A 17 16.06 -7.03 5.47
N ILE A 18 16.84 -5.96 5.67
CA ILE A 18 18.29 -5.98 5.57
C ILE A 18 18.93 -6.18 6.94
N GLY A 19 19.39 -7.41 7.21
CA GLY A 19 20.14 -7.76 8.42
C GLY A 19 21.64 -7.37 8.32
N VAL A 20 22.35 -7.45 9.43
CA VAL A 20 23.77 -7.06 9.56
C VAL A 20 24.66 -7.70 8.51
N LYS A 21 24.52 -9.02 8.26
CA LYS A 21 25.35 -9.76 7.29
C LYS A 21 25.12 -9.28 5.86
N THR A 22 23.85 -9.07 5.50
CA THR A 22 23.49 -8.56 4.15
C THR A 22 23.95 -7.13 3.96
N ALA A 23 23.77 -6.26 4.97
CA ALA A 23 24.21 -4.87 4.93
C ALA A 23 25.72 -4.73 4.66
N ARG A 24 26.55 -5.50 5.38
CA ARG A 24 27.99 -5.54 5.15
C ARG A 24 28.35 -6.02 3.74
N ARG A 25 27.68 -7.06 3.24
CA ARG A 25 27.89 -7.56 1.88
C ARG A 25 27.56 -6.51 0.83
N LEU A 26 26.47 -5.76 1.03
CA LEU A 26 26.10 -4.65 0.13
C LEU A 26 27.11 -3.49 0.20
N ALA A 27 27.64 -3.18 1.39
CA ALA A 27 28.65 -2.15 1.56
C ALA A 27 29.93 -2.51 0.80
N TYR A 28 30.45 -3.73 0.94
CA TYR A 28 31.60 -4.20 0.15
C TYR A 28 31.30 -4.10 -1.36
N PHE A 29 30.16 -4.61 -1.80
CA PHE A 29 29.78 -4.59 -3.21
C PHE A 29 29.80 -3.18 -3.80
N ILE A 30 29.23 -2.20 -3.10
CA ILE A 30 29.19 -0.81 -3.59
C ILE A 30 30.57 -0.16 -3.57
N LEU A 31 31.36 -0.38 -2.52
CA LEU A 31 32.69 0.23 -2.38
C LEU A 31 33.74 -0.34 -3.34
N GLU A 32 33.53 -1.55 -3.87
CA GLU A 32 34.39 -2.17 -4.90
C GLU A 32 34.03 -1.74 -6.33
N ARG A 33 32.90 -1.05 -6.53
CA ARG A 33 32.48 -0.58 -7.86
C ARG A 33 33.28 0.65 -8.31
N PRO A 34 33.43 0.85 -9.64
CA PRO A 34 33.95 2.09 -10.17
C PRO A 34 33.19 3.32 -9.63
N GLN A 35 33.89 4.40 -9.37
CA GLN A 35 33.26 5.63 -8.85
C GLN A 35 32.13 6.16 -9.74
N SER A 36 32.23 5.97 -11.07
CA SER A 36 31.19 6.31 -12.03
C SER A 36 29.86 5.61 -11.74
N ASP A 37 29.93 4.31 -11.42
CA ASP A 37 28.74 3.47 -11.16
C ASP A 37 28.07 3.87 -9.84
N VAL A 38 28.89 4.13 -8.82
CA VAL A 38 28.42 4.62 -7.52
C VAL A 38 27.73 5.98 -7.67
N ASN A 39 28.34 6.90 -8.43
CA ASN A 39 27.77 8.21 -8.69
C ASN A 39 26.46 8.11 -9.47
N ALA A 40 26.39 7.25 -10.48
CA ALA A 40 25.16 7.00 -11.25
C ALA A 40 24.04 6.45 -10.36
N PHE A 41 24.34 5.50 -9.48
CA PHE A 41 23.38 4.94 -8.52
C PHE A 41 22.82 6.01 -7.57
N ILE A 42 23.70 6.80 -6.95
CA ILE A 42 23.31 7.89 -6.06
C ILE A 42 22.45 8.93 -6.80
N GLN A 43 22.87 9.30 -8.01
CA GLN A 43 22.15 10.29 -8.81
C GLN A 43 20.76 9.80 -9.23
N THR A 44 20.64 8.52 -9.57
CA THR A 44 19.34 7.90 -9.89
C THR A 44 18.36 8.01 -8.72
N ILE A 45 18.80 7.67 -7.50
CA ILE A 45 17.99 7.79 -6.29
C ILE A 45 17.60 9.25 -6.03
N ARG A 46 18.55 10.18 -6.13
CA ARG A 46 18.28 11.62 -5.94
C ARG A 46 17.26 12.14 -6.95
N ASN A 47 17.42 11.80 -8.21
CA ASN A 47 16.52 12.23 -9.29
C ASN A 47 15.12 11.66 -9.10
N ALA A 48 15.00 10.38 -8.74
CA ALA A 48 13.71 9.75 -8.45
C ALA A 48 13.04 10.45 -7.25
N ARG A 49 13.78 10.63 -6.14
CA ARG A 49 13.25 11.26 -4.93
C ARG A 49 12.78 12.69 -5.15
N SER A 50 13.45 13.45 -6.02
CA SER A 50 13.09 14.86 -6.31
C SER A 50 11.84 14.98 -7.19
N LYS A 51 11.46 13.93 -7.93
CA LYS A 51 10.30 13.93 -8.82
C LYS A 51 9.05 13.33 -8.16
N VAL A 52 9.26 12.50 -7.14
CA VAL A 52 8.17 11.78 -6.49
C VAL A 52 7.48 12.67 -5.46
N CYS A 53 6.15 12.73 -5.55
CA CYS A 53 5.26 13.40 -4.60
C CYS A 53 4.11 12.47 -4.20
N TYR A 54 3.36 12.85 -3.19
CA TYR A 54 2.08 12.23 -2.89
C TYR A 54 0.96 12.96 -3.64
N CYS A 55 0.10 12.20 -4.29
CA CYS A 55 -1.08 12.74 -4.94
C CYS A 55 -2.00 13.41 -3.91
N SER A 56 -2.39 14.66 -4.15
CA SER A 56 -3.26 15.44 -3.27
C SER A 56 -4.66 14.82 -3.11
N ALA A 57 -5.12 14.04 -4.10
CA ALA A 57 -6.45 13.44 -4.10
C ALA A 57 -6.48 12.04 -3.45
N CYS A 58 -5.52 11.17 -3.73
CA CYS A 58 -5.55 9.76 -3.29
C CYS A 58 -4.41 9.35 -2.36
N HIS A 59 -3.44 10.23 -2.14
CA HIS A 59 -2.23 10.00 -1.34
C HIS A 59 -1.31 8.88 -1.86
N ASN A 60 -1.54 8.39 -3.11
CA ASN A 60 -0.60 7.47 -3.74
C ASN A 60 0.71 8.17 -4.10
N LEU A 61 1.79 7.41 -4.17
CA LEU A 61 3.08 7.88 -4.64
C LEU A 61 3.03 8.10 -6.16
N SER A 62 3.43 9.29 -6.64
CA SER A 62 3.31 9.68 -8.05
C SER A 62 4.41 10.65 -8.45
N THR A 63 4.56 10.88 -9.74
CA THR A 63 5.41 11.94 -10.32
C THR A 63 4.62 13.14 -10.82
N SER A 64 3.28 13.09 -10.70
CA SER A 64 2.35 14.18 -11.00
C SER A 64 1.33 14.37 -9.89
N ASP A 65 0.74 15.55 -9.79
CA ASP A 65 -0.33 15.86 -8.84
C ASP A 65 -1.44 16.66 -9.52
N PRO A 66 -2.67 16.12 -9.65
CA PRO A 66 -3.08 14.76 -9.31
C PRO A 66 -2.34 13.66 -10.09
N CYS A 67 -2.29 12.43 -9.53
CA CYS A 67 -1.65 11.30 -10.22
C CYS A 67 -2.42 10.90 -11.49
N GLU A 68 -1.77 10.12 -12.35
CA GLU A 68 -2.36 9.64 -13.61
C GLU A 68 -3.69 8.91 -13.40
N ILE A 69 -3.81 8.11 -12.32
CA ILE A 69 -5.05 7.39 -11.98
C ILE A 69 -6.18 8.36 -11.62
N CYS A 70 -5.89 9.37 -10.80
CA CYS A 70 -6.91 10.34 -10.38
C CYS A 70 -7.33 11.31 -11.50
N ASN A 71 -6.48 11.47 -12.51
CA ASN A 71 -6.70 12.37 -13.63
C ASN A 71 -7.21 11.66 -14.90
N ASP A 72 -7.49 10.36 -14.83
CA ASP A 72 -8.02 9.59 -15.95
C ASP A 72 -9.56 9.60 -15.94
N ASP A 73 -10.17 10.37 -16.82
CA ASP A 73 -11.64 10.51 -16.98
C ASP A 73 -12.34 9.21 -17.41
N ARG A 74 -11.58 8.19 -17.85
CA ARG A 74 -12.14 6.88 -18.23
C ARG A 74 -12.45 6.01 -17.02
N ARG A 75 -11.95 6.37 -15.85
CA ARG A 75 -12.17 5.63 -14.61
C ARG A 75 -13.53 5.96 -13.98
N ASP A 76 -14.04 5.01 -13.24
CA ASP A 76 -15.25 5.21 -12.45
C ASP A 76 -14.93 6.00 -11.16
N HIS A 77 -15.26 7.28 -11.19
CA HIS A 77 -15.06 8.20 -10.06
C HIS A 77 -16.05 7.98 -8.91
N SER A 78 -17.09 7.18 -9.11
CA SER A 78 -18.04 6.81 -8.07
C SER A 78 -17.55 5.65 -7.17
N LEU A 79 -16.44 5.01 -7.55
CA LEU A 79 -15.88 3.83 -6.91
C LEU A 79 -14.47 4.11 -6.38
N ILE A 80 -14.25 3.94 -5.07
CA ILE A 80 -12.94 4.14 -4.44
C ILE A 80 -12.50 2.86 -3.72
N CYS A 81 -11.32 2.35 -4.07
CA CYS A 81 -10.65 1.27 -3.35
C CYS A 81 -9.66 1.86 -2.35
N VAL A 82 -9.86 1.55 -1.07
CA VAL A 82 -9.03 2.00 0.04
C VAL A 82 -8.00 0.92 0.37
N VAL A 83 -6.73 1.29 0.32
CA VAL A 83 -5.58 0.42 0.56
C VAL A 83 -4.65 0.99 1.64
N GLU A 84 -3.80 0.17 2.21
CA GLU A 84 -2.88 0.59 3.27
C GLU A 84 -1.66 1.31 2.72
N GLN A 85 -1.05 0.81 1.63
CA GLN A 85 0.23 1.29 1.12
C GLN A 85 0.17 1.60 -0.38
N PRO A 86 1.06 2.48 -0.90
CA PRO A 86 1.15 2.76 -2.34
C PRO A 86 1.42 1.52 -3.21
N GLN A 87 2.15 0.53 -2.68
CA GLN A 87 2.45 -0.72 -3.39
C GLN A 87 1.21 -1.57 -3.65
N ASP A 88 0.18 -1.46 -2.79
CA ASP A 88 -1.07 -2.20 -2.96
C ASP A 88 -1.85 -1.69 -4.18
N VAL A 89 -1.79 -0.37 -4.44
CA VAL A 89 -2.32 0.21 -5.67
C VAL A 89 -1.68 -0.44 -6.89
N GLN A 90 -0.35 -0.58 -6.89
CA GLN A 90 0.36 -1.21 -7.99
C GLN A 90 -0.04 -2.67 -8.18
N ALA A 91 -0.21 -3.42 -7.10
CA ALA A 91 -0.63 -4.82 -7.15
C ALA A 91 -2.04 -4.96 -7.74
N LEU A 92 -2.99 -4.11 -7.34
CA LEU A 92 -4.34 -4.11 -7.88
C LEU A 92 -4.39 -3.68 -9.35
N GLU A 93 -3.63 -2.68 -9.74
CA GLU A 93 -3.52 -2.22 -11.14
C GLU A 93 -2.96 -3.30 -12.07
N GLN A 94 -2.05 -4.16 -11.59
CA GLN A 94 -1.51 -5.29 -12.37
C GLN A 94 -2.59 -6.34 -12.74
N SER A 95 -3.70 -6.39 -12.02
CA SER A 95 -4.83 -7.28 -12.37
C SER A 95 -5.58 -6.82 -13.62
N HIS A 96 -5.54 -5.51 -13.93
CA HIS A 96 -6.33 -4.84 -14.98
C HIS A 96 -7.85 -5.00 -14.87
N GLU A 97 -8.35 -5.46 -13.72
CA GLU A 97 -9.79 -5.69 -13.48
C GLU A 97 -10.48 -4.54 -12.73
N TYR A 98 -9.70 -3.67 -12.09
CA TYR A 98 -10.25 -2.55 -11.32
C TYR A 98 -10.14 -1.24 -12.10
N HIS A 99 -11.28 -0.58 -12.30
CA HIS A 99 -11.38 0.64 -13.09
C HIS A 99 -11.85 1.86 -12.27
N GLY A 100 -11.92 1.76 -10.95
CA GLY A 100 -12.21 2.86 -10.05
C GLY A 100 -10.97 3.65 -9.62
N LEU A 101 -11.15 4.51 -8.63
CA LEU A 101 -10.09 5.30 -8.01
C LEU A 101 -9.57 4.62 -6.75
N TYR A 102 -8.42 5.08 -6.26
CA TYR A 102 -7.82 4.58 -5.03
C TYR A 102 -7.76 5.65 -3.95
N HIS A 103 -7.58 5.21 -2.70
CA HIS A 103 -7.18 6.04 -1.59
C HIS A 103 -6.19 5.27 -0.70
N VAL A 104 -5.01 5.85 -0.47
CA VAL A 104 -3.94 5.22 0.31
C VAL A 104 -3.94 5.78 1.72
N LEU A 105 -4.03 4.91 2.72
CA LEU A 105 -4.08 5.27 4.14
C LEU A 105 -2.71 5.58 4.74
N HIS A 106 -1.65 5.04 4.17
CA HIS A 106 -0.26 5.02 4.69
C HIS A 106 -0.11 4.24 5.99
N GLY A 107 -0.83 3.13 6.14
CA GLY A 107 -0.76 2.18 7.25
C GLY A 107 -2.12 1.65 7.67
N ALA A 108 -2.12 0.96 8.79
CA ALA A 108 -3.29 0.43 9.47
C ALA A 108 -3.34 0.94 10.92
N LEU A 109 -4.50 0.83 11.56
CA LEU A 109 -4.64 1.11 13.00
C LEU A 109 -3.86 0.07 13.80
N SER A 110 -2.88 0.51 14.58
CA SER A 110 -2.08 -0.34 15.46
C SER A 110 -1.90 0.34 16.82
N PRO A 111 -2.83 0.11 17.77
CA PRO A 111 -2.72 0.70 19.10
C PRO A 111 -1.45 0.29 19.84
N LEU A 112 -0.91 -0.91 19.57
CA LEU A 112 0.32 -1.40 20.17
C LEU A 112 1.55 -0.60 19.70
N ASP A 113 1.54 -0.15 18.44
CA ASP A 113 2.59 0.69 17.86
C ASP A 113 2.27 2.19 18.00
N GLY A 114 1.17 2.53 18.66
CA GLY A 114 0.73 3.91 18.87
C GLY A 114 0.15 4.57 17.62
N ILE A 115 -0.25 3.78 16.60
CA ILE A 115 -0.82 4.29 15.35
C ILE A 115 -2.34 4.41 15.52
N GLY A 116 -2.82 5.64 15.67
CA GLY A 116 -4.25 5.98 15.73
C GLY A 116 -4.78 6.54 14.41
N PRO A 117 -6.09 6.86 14.35
CA PRO A 117 -6.72 7.36 13.13
C PRO A 117 -6.10 8.66 12.59
N ASP A 118 -5.54 9.50 13.46
CA ASP A 118 -4.96 10.80 13.08
C ASP A 118 -3.61 10.67 12.34
N GLN A 119 -2.93 9.53 12.46
CA GLN A 119 -1.70 9.24 11.73
C GLN A 119 -1.97 8.65 10.33
N LEU A 120 -3.20 8.22 10.07
CA LEU A 120 -3.65 7.67 8.79
C LEU A 120 -4.41 8.69 7.97
N LYS A 121 -4.48 8.48 6.65
CA LYS A 121 -5.22 9.35 5.72
C LYS A 121 -6.74 9.12 5.71
N ILE A 122 -7.32 8.80 6.89
CA ILE A 122 -8.76 8.54 7.05
C ILE A 122 -9.56 9.85 6.96
N LYS A 123 -9.07 10.93 7.57
CA LYS A 123 -9.74 12.23 7.51
C LYS A 123 -9.83 12.76 6.08
N GLU A 124 -8.76 12.59 5.32
CA GLU A 124 -8.69 12.98 3.92
C GLU A 124 -9.65 12.13 3.05
N LEU A 125 -9.80 10.83 3.36
CA LEU A 125 -10.82 9.98 2.74
C LEU A 125 -12.22 10.52 3.00
N LEU A 126 -12.57 10.82 4.25
CA LEU A 126 -13.89 11.35 4.63
C LEU A 126 -14.18 12.69 3.93
N ASN A 127 -13.22 13.59 3.85
CA ASN A 127 -13.34 14.84 3.12
C ASN A 127 -13.56 14.61 1.62
N ARG A 128 -12.84 13.65 1.04
CA ARG A 128 -12.95 13.31 -0.37
C ARG A 128 -14.34 12.78 -0.72
N ILE A 129 -14.89 11.85 0.04
CA ILE A 129 -16.22 11.28 -0.21
C ILE A 129 -17.34 12.30 -0.02
N SER A 130 -17.18 13.26 0.90
CA SER A 130 -18.17 14.33 1.13
C SER A 130 -18.27 15.31 -0.04
N ASN A 131 -17.21 15.46 -0.82
CA ASN A 131 -17.11 16.40 -1.92
C ASN A 131 -17.38 15.78 -3.30
N HIS A 132 -17.52 14.44 -3.39
CA HIS A 132 -17.71 13.70 -4.63
C HIS A 132 -18.94 12.80 -4.55
N GLN A 133 -19.52 12.48 -5.70
CA GLN A 133 -20.65 11.53 -5.78
C GLN A 133 -20.17 10.08 -5.72
N VAL A 134 -19.50 9.73 -4.61
CA VAL A 134 -19.01 8.37 -4.36
C VAL A 134 -20.17 7.46 -3.97
N GLN A 135 -20.32 6.36 -4.67
CA GLN A 135 -21.40 5.37 -4.43
C GLN A 135 -20.92 4.16 -3.66
N GLU A 136 -19.66 3.76 -3.85
CA GLU A 136 -19.11 2.60 -3.18
C GLU A 136 -17.65 2.82 -2.75
N ILE A 137 -17.35 2.35 -1.54
CA ILE A 137 -16.01 2.22 -1.00
C ILE A 137 -15.68 0.74 -0.85
N ILE A 138 -14.63 0.29 -1.52
CA ILE A 138 -14.07 -1.05 -1.36
C ILE A 138 -12.92 -0.97 -0.36
N LEU A 139 -13.03 -1.65 0.77
CA LEU A 139 -11.95 -1.74 1.75
C LEU A 139 -11.03 -2.91 1.39
N ALA A 140 -9.79 -2.59 1.00
CA ALA A 140 -8.76 -3.53 0.58
C ALA A 140 -7.51 -3.41 1.49
N THR A 141 -7.73 -3.26 2.80
CA THR A 141 -6.69 -3.37 3.82
C THR A 141 -6.26 -4.83 3.98
N ASP A 142 -5.09 -5.09 4.55
CA ASP A 142 -4.58 -6.44 4.73
C ASP A 142 -5.54 -7.32 5.55
N PRO A 143 -5.59 -8.64 5.29
CA PRO A 143 -6.47 -9.58 6.00
C PRO A 143 -5.87 -10.03 7.35
N ASP A 144 -5.23 -9.13 8.07
CA ASP A 144 -4.72 -9.32 9.42
C ASP A 144 -5.57 -8.57 10.47
N THR A 145 -5.18 -8.64 11.73
CA THR A 145 -5.92 -8.03 12.84
C THR A 145 -6.00 -6.50 12.72
N GLU A 146 -4.94 -5.85 12.27
CA GLU A 146 -4.83 -4.39 12.16
C GLU A 146 -5.61 -3.88 10.96
N GLY A 147 -5.49 -4.55 9.80
CA GLY A 147 -6.26 -4.23 8.61
C GLY A 147 -7.76 -4.46 8.78
N GLU A 148 -8.17 -5.49 9.53
CA GLU A 148 -9.58 -5.71 9.87
C GLU A 148 -10.13 -4.63 10.80
N ALA A 149 -9.38 -4.28 11.84
CA ALA A 149 -9.76 -3.19 12.75
C ALA A 149 -9.89 -1.86 11.98
N THR A 150 -8.97 -1.62 11.04
CA THR A 150 -8.98 -0.44 10.17
C THR A 150 -10.20 -0.42 9.25
N ALA A 151 -10.49 -1.55 8.59
CA ALA A 151 -11.67 -1.69 7.74
C ALA A 151 -12.96 -1.47 8.53
N TYR A 152 -13.07 -2.08 9.70
CA TYR A 152 -14.23 -1.91 10.58
C TYR A 152 -14.42 -0.45 10.98
N TYR A 153 -13.35 0.21 11.43
CA TYR A 153 -13.38 1.60 11.84
C TYR A 153 -13.86 2.52 10.70
N ILE A 154 -13.25 2.40 9.52
CA ILE A 154 -13.61 3.18 8.33
C ILE A 154 -15.06 2.91 7.91
N SER A 155 -15.49 1.63 7.89
CA SER A 155 -16.86 1.25 7.58
C SER A 155 -17.88 1.91 8.51
N HIS A 156 -17.56 1.98 9.81
CA HIS A 156 -18.43 2.61 10.81
C HIS A 156 -18.59 4.13 10.57
N LEU A 157 -17.56 4.80 10.08
CA LEU A 157 -17.60 6.24 9.76
C LEU A 157 -18.34 6.54 8.45
N ILE A 158 -18.29 5.62 7.47
CA ILE A 158 -18.82 5.86 6.11
C ILE A 158 -20.27 5.41 5.97
N LYS A 159 -20.67 4.29 6.54
CA LYS A 159 -22.05 3.74 6.44
C LYS A 159 -23.16 4.73 6.77
N PRO A 160 -23.02 5.60 7.82
CA PRO A 160 -24.05 6.58 8.12
C PRO A 160 -24.28 7.63 7.02
N GLN A 161 -23.34 7.78 6.08
CA GLN A 161 -23.42 8.70 4.95
C GLN A 161 -24.21 8.11 3.75
N GLY A 162 -24.71 6.86 3.87
CA GLY A 162 -25.49 6.18 2.82
C GLY A 162 -24.63 5.63 1.67
N ILE A 163 -23.31 5.60 1.83
CA ILE A 163 -22.38 5.07 0.83
C ILE A 163 -22.26 3.55 1.06
N LYS A 164 -22.31 2.78 -0.02
CA LYS A 164 -22.08 1.34 0.02
C LYS A 164 -20.63 1.05 0.42
N VAL A 165 -20.44 0.21 1.42
CA VAL A 165 -19.09 -0.21 1.86
C VAL A 165 -18.97 -1.71 1.66
N THR A 166 -17.99 -2.13 0.89
CA THR A 166 -17.64 -3.52 0.62
C THR A 166 -16.24 -3.84 1.09
N ARG A 167 -15.93 -5.12 1.20
CA ARG A 167 -14.61 -5.64 1.56
C ARG A 167 -14.08 -6.49 0.43
N ILE A 168 -12.79 -6.41 0.13
CA ILE A 168 -12.17 -7.34 -0.83
C ILE A 168 -12.41 -8.79 -0.38
N ALA A 169 -12.80 -9.66 -1.32
CA ALA A 169 -13.12 -11.05 -1.01
C ALA A 169 -11.87 -11.81 -0.54
N ARG A 170 -12.09 -12.74 0.40
CA ARG A 170 -11.07 -13.67 0.88
C ARG A 170 -11.40 -15.07 0.41
N GLY A 171 -10.36 -15.84 0.13
CA GLY A 171 -10.56 -17.23 -0.29
C GLY A 171 -9.29 -17.87 -0.81
N LEU A 172 -9.44 -19.06 -1.38
CA LEU A 172 -8.33 -19.79 -1.98
C LEU A 172 -7.79 -19.05 -3.20
N PRO A 173 -6.48 -18.91 -3.33
CA PRO A 173 -5.87 -18.37 -4.53
C PRO A 173 -6.13 -19.30 -5.73
N ALA A 174 -6.22 -18.73 -6.93
CA ALA A 174 -6.36 -19.50 -8.15
C ALA A 174 -5.16 -20.48 -8.31
N GLY A 175 -5.46 -21.76 -8.56
CA GLY A 175 -4.47 -22.84 -8.61
C GLY A 175 -3.98 -23.34 -7.25
N GLY A 176 -4.52 -22.81 -6.13
CA GLY A 176 -4.22 -23.32 -4.80
C GLY A 176 -4.91 -24.65 -4.52
N ASP A 177 -4.22 -25.56 -3.81
CA ASP A 177 -4.78 -26.83 -3.34
C ASP A 177 -5.42 -26.65 -1.97
N ILE A 178 -6.67 -27.11 -1.82
CA ILE A 178 -7.43 -27.04 -0.56
C ILE A 178 -6.68 -27.73 0.59
N GLY A 179 -5.95 -28.80 0.30
CA GLY A 179 -5.24 -29.58 1.32
C GLY A 179 -4.08 -28.85 1.98
N TYR A 180 -3.56 -27.78 1.37
CA TYR A 180 -2.45 -26.99 1.90
C TYR A 180 -2.88 -25.62 2.44
N ALA A 181 -4.15 -25.27 2.30
CA ALA A 181 -4.66 -24.01 2.82
C ALA A 181 -4.85 -24.06 4.35
N ASP A 182 -4.50 -22.97 5.02
CA ASP A 182 -4.74 -22.83 6.45
C ASP A 182 -6.25 -22.70 6.76
N SER A 183 -6.60 -22.92 8.03
CA SER A 183 -8.00 -22.92 8.48
C SER A 183 -8.71 -21.57 8.30
N MET A 184 -8.00 -20.44 8.39
CA MET A 184 -8.58 -19.11 8.21
C MET A 184 -8.88 -18.84 6.72
N THR A 185 -7.97 -19.21 5.83
CA THR A 185 -8.17 -19.15 4.37
C THR A 185 -9.37 -20.00 3.95
N LEU A 186 -9.51 -21.22 4.47
CA LEU A 186 -10.65 -22.11 4.17
C LEU A 186 -11.96 -21.53 4.72
N ALA A 187 -11.97 -21.02 5.94
CA ALA A 187 -13.15 -20.37 6.52
C ALA A 187 -13.60 -19.19 5.65
N GLY A 188 -12.68 -18.31 5.26
CA GLY A 188 -12.96 -17.18 4.37
C GLY A 188 -13.48 -17.62 3.00
N ALA A 189 -12.94 -18.70 2.43
CA ALA A 189 -13.42 -19.25 1.15
C ALA A 189 -14.85 -19.77 1.23
N VAL A 190 -15.21 -20.44 2.33
CA VAL A 190 -16.60 -20.96 2.57
C VAL A 190 -17.55 -19.79 2.83
N GLU A 191 -17.14 -18.81 3.60
CA GLU A 191 -17.94 -17.62 3.94
C GLU A 191 -18.27 -16.79 2.70
N ASN A 192 -17.27 -16.58 1.82
CA ASN A 192 -17.40 -15.78 0.60
C ASN A 192 -17.74 -16.62 -0.65
N ARG A 193 -18.25 -17.85 -0.49
CA ARG A 193 -18.67 -18.70 -1.62
C ARG A 193 -19.73 -18.01 -2.46
N LYS A 194 -19.64 -18.17 -3.77
CA LYS A 194 -20.63 -17.66 -4.73
C LYS A 194 -21.56 -18.78 -5.19
N GLU A 195 -22.79 -18.40 -5.46
CA GLU A 195 -23.74 -19.25 -6.17
C GLU A 195 -23.30 -19.43 -7.63
N MET A 196 -23.45 -20.64 -8.19
CA MET A 196 -23.05 -20.99 -9.56
C MET A 196 -24.27 -21.06 -10.48
#